data_cada62bd0b18107c40483600503c9778
#
_entry.id   cada62bd0b18107c40483600503c9778
#
_cell.length_a   1.000
_cell.length_b   1.000
_cell.length_c   1.000
_cell.angle_alpha   90.00
_cell.angle_beta   90.00
_cell.angle_gamma   90.00
#
_symmetry.space_group_name_H-M   'P 1'
#
loop_
_entity.id
_entity.type
_entity.pdbx_description
1 polymer ?
#
loop_
_entity_poly.entity_id
_entity_poly.type
_entity_poly.pdbx_seq_one_letter_code
_entity_poly.pdbx_strand_id
1 'polypeptide(L)'
;MPVSAPKPCRHAGCGKLVGDGSGYCADHQADRRAGKFADERRGSRHDRGYGKEWEVTRKRILSRDKGLCQPCLQAKRYRPAKQVDHITNKAAARAMGWTPEQIEDDTNLQSICTTCHAEKTQAEAQSARRG
;
A
#
# COMPACT_ATOMS: atom_id res chain seq x y z
N MET A 1 -9.16 32.98 -24.16
CA MET A 1 -9.08 31.79 -23.32
C MET A 1 -9.65 32.08 -21.94
N PRO A 2 -10.57 31.27 -21.44
CA PRO A 2 -11.05 31.50 -20.08
C PRO A 2 -9.90 31.24 -19.10
N VAL A 3 -9.57 32.25 -18.34
CA VAL A 3 -8.58 32.16 -17.26
C VAL A 3 -9.31 31.64 -16.02
N SER A 4 -8.81 30.56 -15.44
CA SER A 4 -9.39 30.04 -14.19
C SER A 4 -9.28 31.08 -13.08
N ALA A 5 -10.34 31.19 -12.28
CA ALA A 5 -10.33 32.10 -11.14
C ALA A 5 -9.18 31.76 -10.18
N PRO A 6 -8.52 32.76 -9.57
CA PRO A 6 -7.49 32.52 -8.58
C PRO A 6 -8.05 31.70 -7.41
N LYS A 7 -7.25 30.76 -6.91
CA LYS A 7 -7.60 29.90 -5.77
C LYS A 7 -6.72 30.24 -4.56
N PRO A 8 -7.24 30.04 -3.34
CA PRO A 8 -6.38 30.26 -2.17
C PRO A 8 -5.21 29.29 -2.11
N CYS A 9 -4.08 29.78 -1.59
CA CYS A 9 -2.89 28.94 -1.36
C CYS A 9 -3.25 27.76 -0.46
N ARG A 10 -2.73 26.58 -0.78
CA ARG A 10 -3.01 25.34 -0.03
C ARG A 10 -2.30 25.28 1.31
N HIS A 11 -1.34 26.16 1.56
CA HIS A 11 -0.69 26.21 2.87
C HIS A 11 -1.70 26.63 3.95
N ALA A 12 -1.74 25.88 5.03
CA ALA A 12 -2.69 26.13 6.13
C ALA A 12 -2.47 27.53 6.71
N GLY A 13 -3.56 28.30 6.81
CA GLY A 13 -3.53 29.66 7.32
C GLY A 13 -3.09 30.73 6.33
N CYS A 14 -2.76 30.37 5.08
CA CYS A 14 -2.39 31.35 4.06
C CYS A 14 -3.63 31.78 3.25
N GLY A 15 -3.92 33.09 3.26
CA GLY A 15 -5.05 33.65 2.52
C GLY A 15 -4.70 34.23 1.16
N LYS A 16 -3.46 34.05 0.67
CA LYS A 16 -3.04 34.59 -0.62
C LYS A 16 -3.68 33.81 -1.78
N LEU A 17 -4.11 34.54 -2.81
CA LEU A 17 -4.68 33.96 -4.01
C LEU A 17 -3.58 33.57 -5.00
N VAL A 18 -3.72 32.42 -5.63
CA VAL A 18 -2.77 31.87 -6.59
C VAL A 18 -3.48 31.67 -7.93
N GLY A 19 -2.96 32.29 -8.98
CA GLY A 19 -3.55 32.20 -10.32
C GLY A 19 -2.74 31.39 -11.32
N ASP A 20 -1.59 30.86 -10.93
CA ASP A 20 -0.68 30.13 -11.83
C ASP A 20 -0.93 28.62 -11.92
N GLY A 21 -1.95 28.11 -11.23
CA GLY A 21 -2.25 26.67 -11.22
C GLY A 21 -1.38 25.82 -10.31
N SER A 22 -0.35 26.39 -9.66
CA SER A 22 0.56 25.65 -8.78
C SER A 22 -0.09 25.24 -7.45
N GLY A 23 -1.12 25.97 -7.03
CA GLY A 23 -1.80 25.76 -5.76
C GLY A 23 -1.08 26.37 -4.55
N TYR A 24 0.10 26.97 -4.73
CA TYR A 24 0.90 27.59 -3.66
C TYR A 24 1.39 28.94 -4.10
N CYS A 25 1.35 29.94 -3.18
CA CYS A 25 1.91 31.27 -3.44
C CYS A 25 3.44 31.20 -3.47
N ALA A 26 4.08 32.30 -3.89
CA ALA A 26 5.54 32.35 -4.02
C ALA A 26 6.27 32.01 -2.71
N ASP A 27 5.71 32.40 -1.57
CA ASP A 27 6.29 32.12 -0.25
C ASP A 27 6.18 30.64 0.16
N HIS A 28 5.23 29.90 -0.41
CA HIS A 28 4.96 28.51 -0.05
C HIS A 28 5.25 27.51 -1.19
N GLN A 29 6.02 27.93 -2.19
CA GLN A 29 6.48 27.03 -3.25
C GLN A 29 7.35 25.87 -2.71
N ALA A 30 8.04 26.12 -1.59
CA ALA A 30 8.84 25.10 -0.91
C ALA A 30 7.97 23.94 -0.41
N ASP A 31 6.74 24.21 0.05
CA ASP A 31 5.80 23.18 0.51
C ASP A 31 5.42 22.22 -0.62
N ARG A 32 5.25 22.72 -1.83
CA ARG A 32 5.00 21.91 -3.02
C ARG A 32 6.17 20.96 -3.31
N ARG A 33 7.40 21.47 -3.15
CA ARG A 33 8.62 20.67 -3.33
C ARG A 33 8.80 19.65 -2.22
N ALA A 34 8.49 20.02 -0.98
CA ALA A 34 8.60 19.13 0.17
C ALA A 34 7.69 17.90 0.02
N GLY A 35 6.47 18.06 -0.49
CA GLY A 35 5.57 16.96 -0.78
C GLY A 35 6.11 16.01 -1.85
N LYS A 36 6.77 16.56 -2.86
CA LYS A 36 7.38 15.77 -3.94
C LYS A 36 8.58 14.95 -3.44
N PHE A 37 9.42 15.57 -2.59
CA PHE A 37 10.58 14.89 -2.01
C PHE A 37 10.20 13.77 -1.01
N ALA A 38 9.08 13.92 -0.32
CA ALA A 38 8.59 12.86 0.56
C ALA A 38 8.20 11.61 -0.22
N ASP A 39 7.68 11.75 -1.42
CA ASP A 39 7.38 10.64 -2.31
C ASP A 39 8.65 9.97 -2.87
N GLU A 40 9.68 10.76 -3.15
CA GLU A 40 10.96 10.22 -3.61
C GLU A 40 11.65 9.36 -2.55
N ARG A 41 11.52 9.72 -1.27
CA ARG A 41 12.06 8.92 -0.15
C ARG A 41 11.36 7.58 0.02
N ARG A 42 10.11 7.48 -0.40
CA ARG A 42 9.34 6.23 -0.36
C ARG A 42 9.79 5.21 -1.40
N GLY A 43 10.55 5.64 -2.39
CA GLY A 43 10.87 4.83 -3.53
C GLY A 43 9.65 4.64 -4.45
N SER A 44 9.88 4.20 -5.66
CA SER A 44 8.80 3.88 -6.57
C SER A 44 8.04 2.63 -6.11
N ARG A 45 6.85 2.41 -6.63
CA ARG A 45 6.10 1.17 -6.43
C ARG A 45 6.96 -0.06 -6.78
N HIS A 46 7.80 0.09 -7.80
CA HIS A 46 8.74 -0.94 -8.25
C HIS A 46 9.82 -1.21 -7.20
N ASP A 47 10.41 -0.14 -6.63
CA ASP A 47 11.46 -0.25 -5.61
C ASP A 47 10.97 -0.90 -4.32
N ARG A 48 9.66 -0.82 -4.05
CA ARG A 48 9.03 -1.44 -2.87
C ARG A 48 8.66 -2.91 -3.08
N GLY A 49 9.07 -3.52 -4.20
CA GLY A 49 8.79 -4.92 -4.49
C GLY A 49 7.41 -5.20 -5.10
N TYR A 50 6.74 -4.17 -5.62
CA TYR A 50 5.44 -4.30 -6.29
C TYR A 50 5.61 -4.22 -7.82
N GLY A 51 6.64 -4.90 -8.36
CA GLY A 51 6.93 -4.91 -9.78
C GLY A 51 6.29 -6.09 -10.51
N LYS A 52 6.80 -6.34 -11.74
CA LYS A 52 6.33 -7.42 -12.60
C LYS A 52 6.46 -8.80 -11.94
N GLU A 53 7.51 -9.02 -11.17
CA GLU A 53 7.73 -10.27 -10.45
C GLU A 53 6.61 -10.54 -9.45
N TRP A 54 6.17 -9.52 -8.73
CA TRP A 54 5.04 -9.63 -7.82
C TRP A 54 3.74 -9.97 -8.56
N GLU A 55 3.50 -9.35 -9.72
CA GLU A 55 2.31 -9.65 -10.52
C GLU A 55 2.28 -11.10 -10.99
N VAL A 56 3.41 -11.63 -11.40
CA VAL A 56 3.56 -13.04 -11.79
C VAL A 56 3.27 -13.95 -10.59
N THR A 57 3.87 -13.66 -9.46
CA THR A 57 3.65 -14.40 -8.21
C THR A 57 2.18 -14.34 -7.80
N ARG A 58 1.59 -13.15 -7.83
CA ARG A 58 0.18 -12.95 -7.48
C ARG A 58 -0.74 -13.81 -8.35
N LYS A 59 -0.56 -13.80 -9.65
CA LYS A 59 -1.34 -14.61 -10.58
C LYS A 59 -1.17 -16.10 -10.31
N ARG A 60 0.07 -16.54 -10.02
CA ARG A 60 0.36 -17.93 -9.70
C ARG A 60 -0.36 -18.39 -8.44
N ILE A 61 -0.32 -17.57 -7.37
CA ILE A 61 -0.98 -17.91 -6.10
C ILE A 61 -2.50 -17.90 -6.26
N LEU A 62 -3.06 -16.89 -6.93
CA LEU A 62 -4.51 -16.85 -7.20
C LEU A 62 -4.97 -18.08 -8.01
N SER A 63 -4.17 -18.51 -8.98
CA SER A 63 -4.45 -19.70 -9.76
C SER A 63 -4.37 -20.98 -8.91
N ARG A 64 -3.33 -21.09 -8.07
CA ARG A 64 -3.18 -22.21 -7.12
C ARG A 64 -4.39 -22.32 -6.20
N ASP A 65 -4.87 -21.20 -5.68
CA ASP A 65 -5.98 -21.12 -4.73
C ASP A 65 -7.35 -21.04 -5.43
N LYS A 66 -7.38 -21.16 -6.76
CA LYS A 66 -8.59 -21.12 -7.59
C LYS A 66 -9.39 -19.82 -7.41
N GLY A 67 -8.72 -18.71 -7.11
CA GLY A 67 -9.35 -17.42 -6.90
C GLY A 67 -10.20 -17.33 -5.63
N LEU A 68 -10.02 -18.25 -4.69
CA LEU A 68 -10.79 -18.30 -3.44
C LEU A 68 -9.97 -17.79 -2.27
N CYS A 69 -10.61 -17.04 -1.39
CA CYS A 69 -10.02 -16.57 -0.15
C CYS A 69 -9.71 -17.76 0.75
N GLN A 70 -8.46 -17.96 1.12
CA GLN A 70 -8.04 -19.09 1.94
C GLN A 70 -8.55 -19.02 3.39
N PRO A 71 -8.48 -17.87 4.10
CA PRO A 71 -9.11 -17.77 5.41
C PRO A 71 -10.61 -18.05 5.40
N CYS A 72 -11.34 -17.58 4.38
CA CYS A 72 -12.76 -17.90 4.25
C CYS A 72 -12.98 -19.40 4.03
N LEU A 73 -12.15 -20.02 3.20
CA LEU A 73 -12.24 -21.46 2.93
C LEU A 73 -12.01 -22.29 4.19
N GLN A 74 -11.04 -21.88 5.03
CA GLN A 74 -10.81 -22.51 6.33
C GLN A 74 -12.02 -22.40 7.25
N ALA A 75 -12.78 -21.30 7.13
CA ALA A 75 -14.03 -21.08 7.85
C ALA A 75 -15.25 -21.68 7.14
N LYS A 76 -15.02 -22.52 6.12
CA LYS A 76 -16.06 -23.17 5.30
C LYS A 76 -16.96 -22.19 4.55
N ARG A 77 -16.38 -21.04 4.13
CA ARG A 77 -17.04 -20.04 3.31
C ARG A 77 -16.35 -19.92 1.95
N TYR A 78 -17.12 -19.72 0.91
CA TYR A 78 -16.61 -19.56 -0.45
C TYR A 78 -16.70 -18.08 -0.84
N ARG A 79 -15.59 -17.34 -0.78
CA ARG A 79 -15.51 -15.95 -1.21
C ARG A 79 -14.37 -15.78 -2.21
N PRO A 80 -14.61 -15.00 -3.29
CA PRO A 80 -13.54 -14.74 -4.25
C PRO A 80 -12.46 -13.86 -3.62
N ALA A 81 -11.20 -14.14 -3.94
CA ALA A 81 -10.06 -13.35 -3.53
C ALA A 81 -9.51 -12.60 -4.74
N LYS A 82 -9.18 -11.34 -4.55
CA LYS A 82 -8.53 -10.51 -5.56
C LYS A 82 -7.12 -10.09 -5.16
N GLN A 83 -6.72 -10.41 -3.95
CA GLN A 83 -5.44 -10.03 -3.36
C GLN A 83 -4.65 -11.25 -2.95
N VAL A 84 -3.35 -11.09 -2.89
CA VAL A 84 -2.43 -12.09 -2.31
C VAL A 84 -1.71 -11.42 -1.16
N ASP A 85 -1.66 -12.11 -0.04
CA ASP A 85 -1.05 -11.61 1.20
C ASP A 85 -0.02 -12.60 1.73
N HIS A 86 0.87 -12.12 2.57
CA HIS A 86 1.82 -12.96 3.31
C HIS A 86 1.12 -13.52 4.55
N ILE A 87 1.13 -14.84 4.72
CA ILE A 87 0.55 -15.49 5.91
C ILE A 87 1.25 -14.97 7.16
N THR A 88 2.59 -15.00 7.17
CA THR A 88 3.38 -14.28 8.16
C THR A 88 3.83 -12.96 7.52
N ASN A 89 3.44 -11.83 8.09
CA ASN A 89 3.76 -10.54 7.49
C ASN A 89 5.28 -10.30 7.46
N LYS A 90 5.71 -9.45 6.54
CA LYS A 90 7.14 -9.18 6.32
C LYS A 90 7.88 -8.73 7.58
N ALA A 91 7.26 -7.87 8.38
CA ALA A 91 7.89 -7.34 9.61
C ALA A 91 8.09 -8.44 10.64
N ALA A 92 7.06 -9.26 10.90
CA ALA A 92 7.13 -10.38 11.83
C ALA A 92 8.13 -11.43 11.35
N ALA A 93 8.12 -11.75 10.06
CA ALA A 93 9.05 -12.72 9.47
C ALA A 93 10.50 -12.26 9.62
N ARG A 94 10.78 -10.99 9.37
CA ARG A 94 12.12 -10.42 9.57
C ARG A 94 12.55 -10.48 11.03
N ALA A 95 11.64 -10.19 11.95
CA ALA A 95 11.91 -10.28 13.39
C ALA A 95 12.24 -11.70 13.83
N MET A 96 11.68 -12.71 13.15
CA MET A 96 11.97 -14.14 13.40
C MET A 96 13.21 -14.65 12.67
N GLY A 97 13.90 -13.79 11.92
CA GLY A 97 15.12 -14.15 11.21
C GLY A 97 14.92 -14.84 9.86
N TRP A 98 13.72 -14.72 9.27
CA TRP A 98 13.46 -15.32 7.96
C TRP A 98 14.27 -14.59 6.86
N THR A 99 14.74 -15.35 5.90
CA THR A 99 15.39 -14.78 4.71
C THR A 99 14.33 -14.17 3.77
N PRO A 100 14.72 -13.23 2.87
CA PRO A 100 13.79 -12.71 1.88
C PRO A 100 13.13 -13.82 1.04
N GLU A 101 13.86 -14.86 0.70
CA GLU A 101 13.35 -16.00 -0.07
C GLU A 101 12.27 -16.76 0.72
N GLN A 102 12.45 -16.93 2.01
CA GLN A 102 11.46 -17.58 2.89
C GLN A 102 10.19 -16.73 3.02
N ILE A 103 10.34 -15.41 3.12
CA ILE A 103 9.22 -14.47 3.23
C ILE A 103 8.36 -14.52 1.96
N GLU A 104 9.00 -14.57 0.79
CA GLU A 104 8.33 -14.56 -0.53
C GLU A 104 8.02 -15.97 -1.04
N ASP A 105 8.27 -17.00 -0.26
CA ASP A 105 7.97 -18.38 -0.66
C ASP A 105 6.46 -18.59 -0.82
N ASP A 106 6.08 -19.42 -1.80
CA ASP A 106 4.66 -19.70 -2.09
C ASP A 106 3.92 -20.25 -0.87
N THR A 107 4.61 -20.96 0.02
CA THR A 107 4.01 -21.50 1.26
C THR A 107 3.62 -20.40 2.25
N ASN A 108 4.24 -19.22 2.14
CA ASN A 108 3.91 -18.06 2.97
C ASN A 108 2.97 -17.07 2.29
N LEU A 109 2.42 -17.44 1.13
CA LEU A 109 1.51 -16.59 0.37
C LEU A 109 0.13 -17.24 0.29
N GLN A 110 -0.91 -16.43 0.35
CA GLN A 110 -2.29 -16.89 0.27
C GLN A 110 -3.16 -15.89 -0.47
N SER A 111 -4.15 -16.40 -1.20
CA SER A 111 -5.21 -15.57 -1.76
C SER A 111 -6.16 -15.16 -0.63
N ILE A 112 -6.53 -13.90 -0.57
CA ILE A 112 -7.32 -13.34 0.54
C ILE A 112 -8.33 -12.32 0.01
N CYS A 113 -9.53 -12.31 0.57
CA CYS A 113 -10.53 -11.29 0.24
C CYS A 113 -10.25 -10.00 1.02
N THR A 114 -10.86 -8.91 0.57
CA THR A 114 -10.68 -7.59 1.18
C THR A 114 -11.03 -7.58 2.67
N THR A 115 -12.12 -8.22 3.04
CA THR A 115 -12.58 -8.29 4.44
C THR A 115 -11.57 -9.02 5.32
N CYS A 116 -11.14 -10.22 4.93
CA CYS A 116 -10.16 -10.99 5.70
C CYS A 116 -8.80 -10.28 5.75
N HIS A 117 -8.41 -9.61 4.68
CA HIS A 117 -7.17 -8.82 4.64
C HIS A 117 -7.23 -7.67 5.64
N ALA A 118 -8.34 -6.94 5.70
CA ALA A 118 -8.53 -5.85 6.64
C ALA A 118 -8.49 -6.33 8.11
N GLU A 119 -9.18 -7.43 8.41
CA GLU A 119 -9.18 -8.04 9.74
C GLU A 119 -7.78 -8.50 10.17
N LYS A 120 -7.06 -9.14 9.25
CA LYS A 120 -5.69 -9.60 9.48
C LYS A 120 -4.74 -8.43 9.73
N THR A 121 -4.81 -7.38 8.93
CA THR A 121 -3.98 -6.18 9.07
C THR A 121 -4.24 -5.51 10.43
N GLN A 122 -5.49 -5.42 10.83
CA GLN A 122 -5.86 -4.84 12.13
C GLN A 122 -5.33 -5.68 13.30
N ALA A 123 -5.43 -7.00 13.22
CA ALA A 123 -4.89 -7.91 14.24
C ALA A 123 -3.37 -7.81 14.34
N GLU A 124 -2.68 -7.72 13.21
CA GLU A 124 -1.22 -7.54 13.16
C GLU A 124 -0.78 -6.21 13.78
N ALA A 125 -1.51 -5.13 13.50
CA ALA A 125 -1.24 -3.81 14.09
C ALA A 125 -1.43 -3.82 15.60
N GLN A 126 -2.44 -4.51 16.11
CA GLN A 126 -2.67 -4.67 17.55
C GLN A 126 -1.55 -5.49 18.21
N SER A 127 -1.12 -6.58 17.59
CA SER A 127 0.01 -7.38 18.07
C SER A 127 1.31 -6.57 18.14
N ALA A 128 1.58 -5.75 17.15
CA ALA A 128 2.77 -4.91 17.13
C ALA A 128 2.77 -3.86 18.27
N ARG A 129 1.59 -3.39 18.68
CA ARG A 129 1.47 -2.44 19.81
C ARG A 129 1.66 -3.08 21.17
N ARG A 130 1.45 -4.39 21.29
CA ARG A 130 1.59 -5.15 22.53
C ARG A 130 2.99 -5.72 22.74
N GLY A 131 3.79 -5.74 21.68
CA GLY A 131 5.14 -6.31 21.70
C GLY A 131 6.23 -5.38 22.19
#